data_c9e7c22745a19ba11a885ce5e54abb65
#
_entry.id   c9e7c22745a19ba11a885ce5e54abb65
#
_cell.length_a   1.000
_cell.length_b   1.000
_cell.length_c   1.000
_cell.angle_alpha   90.00
_cell.angle_beta   90.00
_cell.angle_gamma   90.00
#
_symmetry.space_group_name_H-M   'P 1'
#
loop_
_entity.id
_entity.type
_entity.pdbx_description
1 polymer ?
#
loop_
_entity_poly.entity_id
_entity_poly.type
_entity_poly.pdbx_seq_one_letter_code
_entity_poly.pdbx_strand_id
1 'polypeptide(L)'
;MNKVLLTLSIMILSGRLRAQESPITPKAERVEISEGPEVPLVGGYLTVIRWTVNNPGGLPVHYGIVHYGTDPKNLDQAAKNPVRLNPDHSSTVFRVNLYDLPPKTTYYYAVESMDSSGRSDGVESPINAFTTR
;
A
#
# COMPACT_ATOMS: atom_id res chain seq x y z
N MET A 1 -29.72 11.13 43.04
CA MET A 1 -30.49 10.44 42.07
C MET A 1 -29.95 10.36 40.68
N ASN A 2 -29.67 11.46 40.10
CA ASN A 2 -29.29 11.47 38.68
C ASN A 2 -27.82 11.37 38.40
N LYS A 3 -27.06 11.22 39.43
CA LYS A 3 -25.61 11.33 39.29
C LYS A 3 -24.93 10.13 38.70
N VAL A 4 -25.59 9.03 38.77
CA VAL A 4 -24.98 7.76 38.35
C VAL A 4 -24.75 7.66 36.86
N LEU A 5 -25.54 8.37 36.09
CA LEU A 5 -25.47 8.25 34.64
C LEU A 5 -24.24 8.81 34.00
N LEU A 6 -23.62 9.76 34.62
CA LEU A 6 -22.46 10.43 34.04
C LEU A 6 -21.20 9.58 33.98
N THR A 7 -21.10 8.68 34.93
CA THR A 7 -19.88 7.88 35.04
C THR A 7 -19.71 6.89 33.92
N LEU A 8 -20.79 6.39 33.40
CA LEU A 8 -20.72 5.38 32.33
C LEU A 8 -20.22 5.90 31.00
N SER A 9 -20.59 7.13 30.70
CA SER A 9 -20.15 7.71 29.42
C SER A 9 -18.66 7.85 29.30
N ILE A 10 -18.03 8.16 30.39
CA ILE A 10 -16.58 8.38 30.40
C ILE A 10 -15.81 7.11 30.12
N MET A 11 -16.27 6.01 30.65
CA MET A 11 -15.59 4.75 30.46
C MET A 11 -15.64 4.25 29.03
N ILE A 12 -16.72 4.47 28.35
CA ILE A 12 -16.86 4.07 26.95
C ILE A 12 -15.90 4.83 26.06
N LEU A 13 -15.72 6.11 26.31
CA LEU A 13 -14.80 6.93 25.55
C LEU A 13 -13.36 6.49 25.71
N SER A 14 -12.95 6.16 26.90
CA SER A 14 -11.61 5.69 27.16
C SER A 14 -11.26 4.44 26.37
N GLY A 15 -12.20 3.53 26.27
CA GLY A 15 -11.98 2.29 25.55
C GLY A 15 -11.74 2.45 24.07
N ARG A 16 -12.28 3.49 23.48
CA ARG A 16 -12.11 3.70 22.04
C ARG A 16 -10.79 4.36 21.68
N LEU A 17 -10.29 5.23 22.52
CA LEU A 17 -9.12 6.02 22.21
C LEU A 17 -7.87 5.20 21.98
N ARG A 18 -7.70 4.10 22.67
CA ARG A 18 -6.49 3.30 22.56
C ARG A 18 -6.38 2.49 21.28
N ALA A 19 -7.43 2.41 20.48
CA ALA A 19 -7.40 1.65 19.23
C ALA A 19 -6.90 2.46 18.06
N GLN A 20 -6.63 3.75 18.23
CA GLN A 20 -6.26 4.65 17.15
C GLN A 20 -4.75 4.72 16.97
N GLU A 21 -4.30 4.63 15.72
CA GLU A 21 -2.94 4.94 15.33
C GLU A 21 -2.82 6.43 15.06
N SER A 22 -1.71 7.04 15.48
CA SER A 22 -1.45 8.46 15.23
C SER A 22 -0.74 8.64 13.90
N PRO A 23 -1.10 9.69 13.14
CA PRO A 23 -0.35 10.04 11.94
C PRO A 23 1.11 10.37 12.26
N ILE A 24 2.03 10.06 11.35
CA ILE A 24 3.45 10.37 11.49
C ILE A 24 3.76 11.80 11.04
N THR A 25 3.07 12.27 10.01
CA THR A 25 3.17 13.60 9.42
C THR A 25 1.82 13.97 8.86
N PRO A 26 1.60 15.24 8.51
CA PRO A 26 0.39 15.58 7.76
C PRO A 26 0.30 14.76 6.49
N LYS A 27 -0.92 14.39 6.14
CA LYS A 27 -1.16 13.64 4.90
C LYS A 27 -0.82 14.54 3.71
N ALA A 28 -0.12 13.99 2.71
CA ALA A 28 0.19 14.70 1.49
C ALA A 28 -1.08 15.08 0.73
N GLU A 29 -1.12 16.28 0.16
CA GLU A 29 -2.25 16.69 -0.67
C GLU A 29 -2.38 15.81 -1.92
N ARG A 30 -1.24 15.43 -2.47
CA ARG A 30 -1.19 14.65 -3.69
C ARG A 30 -0.02 13.69 -3.65
N VAL A 31 -0.27 12.44 -4.02
CA VAL A 31 0.76 11.41 -4.12
C VAL A 31 0.98 11.08 -5.59
N GLU A 32 2.24 11.08 -6.00
CA GLU A 32 2.63 10.80 -7.38
C GLU A 32 3.80 9.83 -7.41
N ILE A 33 3.83 8.99 -8.45
CA ILE A 33 4.97 8.11 -8.70
C ILE A 33 6.10 8.95 -9.27
N SER A 34 7.24 8.95 -8.59
CA SER A 34 8.45 9.64 -9.04
C SER A 34 9.41 8.71 -9.78
N GLU A 35 9.37 7.41 -9.49
CA GLU A 35 10.19 6.39 -10.15
C GLU A 35 9.42 5.10 -10.30
N GLY A 36 9.58 4.43 -11.43
CA GLY A 36 8.93 3.16 -11.72
C GLY A 36 7.48 3.31 -12.17
N PRO A 37 6.70 2.22 -12.09
CA PRO A 37 7.09 0.92 -11.56
C PRO A 37 8.09 0.18 -12.44
N GLU A 38 8.92 -0.62 -11.80
CA GLU A 38 9.92 -1.45 -12.47
C GLU A 38 9.96 -2.84 -11.83
N VAL A 39 10.55 -3.79 -12.54
CA VAL A 39 10.67 -5.18 -12.08
C VAL A 39 12.15 -5.50 -11.91
N PRO A 40 12.79 -5.14 -10.80
CA PRO A 40 14.23 -5.33 -10.61
C PRO A 40 14.63 -6.81 -10.48
N LEU A 41 13.70 -7.68 -10.19
CA LEU A 41 13.96 -9.11 -10.10
C LEU A 41 12.83 -9.91 -10.72
N VAL A 42 13.17 -10.74 -11.71
CA VAL A 42 12.29 -11.76 -12.27
C VAL A 42 12.98 -13.09 -12.04
N GLY A 43 12.63 -13.79 -10.97
CA GLY A 43 13.23 -15.07 -10.60
C GLY A 43 12.27 -16.24 -10.78
N GLY A 44 12.80 -17.46 -10.62
CA GLY A 44 11.99 -18.67 -10.74
C GLY A 44 10.98 -18.81 -9.61
N TYR A 45 11.30 -18.29 -8.43
CA TYR A 45 10.44 -18.36 -7.25
C TYR A 45 9.86 -17.00 -6.88
N LEU A 46 10.63 -15.94 -7.05
CA LEU A 46 10.29 -14.59 -6.60
C LEU A 46 10.45 -13.58 -7.74
N THR A 47 9.42 -12.78 -7.94
CA THR A 47 9.46 -11.59 -8.79
C THR A 47 9.15 -10.39 -7.93
N VAL A 48 9.94 -9.33 -8.05
CA VAL A 48 9.78 -8.11 -7.24
C VAL A 48 9.37 -6.96 -8.14
N ILE A 49 8.33 -6.26 -7.75
CA ILE A 49 7.90 -5.03 -8.40
C ILE A 49 8.14 -3.88 -7.42
N ARG A 50 8.74 -2.79 -7.90
CA ARG A 50 9.15 -1.66 -7.08
C ARG A 50 8.77 -0.34 -7.73
N TRP A 51 8.35 0.60 -6.92
CA TRP A 51 8.12 1.99 -7.36
C TRP A 51 8.32 2.94 -6.19
N THR A 52 8.54 4.21 -6.51
CA THR A 52 8.76 5.27 -5.53
C THR A 52 7.69 6.34 -5.69
N VAL A 53 7.17 6.81 -4.57
CA VAL A 53 6.24 7.94 -4.51
C VAL A 53 6.79 8.99 -3.55
N ASN A 54 6.28 10.22 -3.62
CA ASN A 54 6.50 11.17 -2.54
C ASN A 54 5.85 10.62 -1.27
N ASN A 55 6.41 10.97 -0.11
CA ASN A 55 5.91 10.43 1.16
C ASN A 55 4.41 10.75 1.32
N PRO A 56 3.54 9.73 1.40
CA PRO A 56 2.10 9.97 1.53
C PRO A 56 1.69 10.61 2.85
N GLY A 57 2.52 10.47 3.89
CA GLY A 57 2.15 10.94 5.23
C GLY A 57 0.94 10.20 5.79
N GLY A 58 0.34 10.74 6.82
CA GLY A 58 -0.82 10.14 7.47
C GLY A 58 -0.44 8.97 8.36
N LEU A 59 -1.17 7.87 8.28
CA LEU A 59 -0.92 6.70 9.10
C LEU A 59 0.46 6.10 8.82
N PRO A 60 1.12 5.52 9.84
CA PRO A 60 2.50 5.07 9.70
C PRO A 60 2.69 3.85 8.80
N VAL A 61 1.68 3.02 8.62
CA VAL A 61 1.78 1.83 7.78
C VAL A 61 0.93 2.00 6.54
N HIS A 62 1.55 1.79 5.38
CA HIS A 62 0.89 1.75 4.08
C HIS A 62 1.15 0.41 3.41
N TYR A 63 0.38 0.10 2.39
CA TYR A 63 0.54 -1.10 1.58
C TYR A 63 0.74 -0.73 0.13
N GLY A 64 1.79 -1.26 -0.48
CA GLY A 64 1.89 -1.29 -1.92
C GLY A 64 1.06 -2.44 -2.47
N ILE A 65 0.34 -2.21 -3.55
CA ILE A 65 -0.55 -3.18 -4.14
C ILE A 65 -0.21 -3.31 -5.62
N VAL A 66 -0.06 -4.55 -6.08
CA VAL A 66 0.12 -4.87 -7.50
C VAL A 66 -1.09 -5.65 -7.95
N HIS A 67 -1.77 -5.11 -8.94
CA HIS A 67 -2.80 -5.84 -9.69
C HIS A 67 -2.15 -6.43 -10.91
N TYR A 68 -2.33 -7.72 -11.17
CA TYR A 68 -1.65 -8.38 -12.27
C TYR A 68 -2.47 -9.50 -12.87
N GLY A 69 -2.11 -9.89 -14.09
CA GLY A 69 -2.77 -10.96 -14.80
C GLY A 69 -2.16 -11.15 -16.17
N THR A 70 -2.60 -12.18 -16.88
CA THR A 70 -2.12 -12.47 -18.23
C THR A 70 -2.90 -11.73 -19.32
N ASP A 71 -3.98 -11.07 -18.95
CA ASP A 71 -4.80 -10.27 -19.86
C ASP A 71 -4.73 -8.80 -19.43
N PRO A 72 -4.23 -7.88 -20.28
CA PRO A 72 -4.13 -6.47 -19.89
C PRO A 72 -5.49 -5.81 -19.65
N LYS A 73 -6.58 -6.41 -20.11
CA LYS A 73 -7.93 -5.90 -19.87
C LYS A 73 -8.55 -6.45 -18.60
N ASN A 74 -7.91 -7.42 -17.96
CA ASN A 74 -8.43 -8.03 -16.75
C ASN A 74 -7.28 -8.46 -15.84
N LEU A 75 -6.88 -7.53 -14.97
CA LEU A 75 -5.86 -7.80 -13.96
C LEU A 75 -6.56 -8.43 -12.75
N ASP A 76 -6.76 -9.73 -12.81
CA ASP A 76 -7.64 -10.47 -11.90
C ASP A 76 -6.96 -10.95 -10.62
N GLN A 77 -5.64 -10.75 -10.48
CA GLN A 77 -4.89 -11.12 -9.29
C GLN A 77 -4.35 -9.88 -8.61
N ALA A 78 -4.14 -9.97 -7.30
CA ALA A 78 -3.57 -8.87 -6.54
C ALA A 78 -2.63 -9.41 -5.46
N ALA A 79 -1.56 -8.67 -5.23
CA ALA A 79 -0.64 -8.92 -4.13
C ALA A 79 -0.35 -7.61 -3.42
N LYS A 80 -0.08 -7.66 -2.12
CA LYS A 80 0.25 -6.47 -1.35
C LYS A 80 1.32 -6.75 -0.32
N ASN A 81 2.16 -5.74 -0.09
CA ASN A 81 3.17 -5.78 0.96
C ASN A 81 3.12 -4.49 1.78
N PRO A 82 3.32 -4.59 3.09
CA PRO A 82 3.34 -3.41 3.94
C PRO A 82 4.66 -2.66 3.85
N VAL A 83 4.61 -1.37 4.14
CA VAL A 83 5.76 -0.54 4.38
C VAL A 83 5.45 0.41 5.52
N ARG A 84 6.44 0.65 6.37
CA ARG A 84 6.33 1.66 7.41
C ARG A 84 6.95 2.94 6.87
N LEU A 85 6.18 4.02 6.86
CA LEU A 85 6.67 5.30 6.40
C LEU A 85 7.71 5.86 7.37
N ASN A 86 8.74 6.51 6.82
CA ASN A 86 9.69 7.26 7.60
C ASN A 86 9.34 8.75 7.48
N PRO A 87 8.96 9.42 8.60
CA PRO A 87 8.54 10.83 8.53
C PRO A 87 9.66 11.77 8.12
N ASP A 88 10.92 11.34 8.24
CA ASP A 88 12.07 12.15 7.86
C ASP A 88 12.44 12.03 6.38
N HIS A 89 11.81 11.14 5.65
CA HIS A 89 12.08 10.95 4.22
C HIS A 89 11.02 11.65 3.37
N SER A 90 11.47 12.29 2.29
CA SER A 90 10.57 12.94 1.35
C SER A 90 9.89 11.96 0.39
N SER A 91 10.36 10.73 0.32
CA SER A 91 9.82 9.71 -0.56
C SER A 91 9.68 8.37 0.15
N THR A 92 8.87 7.50 -0.44
CA THR A 92 8.62 6.14 0.04
C THR A 92 8.76 5.17 -1.11
N VAL A 93 9.50 4.08 -0.88
CA VAL A 93 9.69 3.02 -1.86
C VAL A 93 8.78 1.86 -1.49
N PHE A 94 7.91 1.49 -2.41
CA PHE A 94 7.08 0.29 -2.29
C PHE A 94 7.73 -0.87 -3.03
N ARG A 95 7.70 -2.05 -2.41
CA ARG A 95 8.12 -3.31 -3.03
C ARG A 95 7.03 -4.32 -2.79
N VAL A 96 6.64 -5.02 -3.84
CA VAL A 96 5.65 -6.09 -3.75
C VAL A 96 6.24 -7.34 -4.36
N ASN A 97 6.13 -8.44 -3.64
CA ASN A 97 6.63 -9.74 -4.04
C ASN A 97 5.54 -10.57 -4.66
N LEU A 98 5.83 -11.15 -5.83
CA LEU A 98 4.99 -12.15 -6.47
C LEU A 98 5.74 -13.47 -6.43
N TYR A 99 5.06 -14.52 -6.02
CA TYR A 99 5.70 -15.84 -5.81
C TYR A 99 5.19 -16.86 -6.80
N ASP A 100 6.08 -17.77 -7.19
CA ASP A 100 5.74 -18.99 -7.95
C ASP A 100 4.97 -18.73 -9.24
N LEU A 101 5.33 -17.68 -9.96
CA LEU A 101 4.70 -17.42 -11.26
C LEU A 101 5.14 -18.47 -12.28
N PRO A 102 4.22 -18.96 -13.12
CA PRO A 102 4.57 -19.88 -14.22
C PRO A 102 5.68 -19.32 -15.08
N PRO A 103 6.60 -20.17 -15.57
CA PRO A 103 7.69 -19.71 -16.42
C PRO A 103 7.21 -19.29 -17.80
N LYS A 104 8.02 -18.47 -18.47
CA LYS A 104 7.81 -18.04 -19.86
C LYS A 104 6.41 -17.49 -20.11
N THR A 105 5.90 -16.73 -19.15
CA THR A 105 4.55 -16.16 -19.17
C THR A 105 4.65 -14.65 -19.08
N THR A 106 3.93 -13.94 -19.94
CA THR A 106 3.85 -12.49 -19.90
C THR A 106 2.72 -12.09 -18.97
N TYR A 107 3.06 -11.25 -17.99
CA TYR A 107 2.11 -10.64 -17.07
C TYR A 107 2.00 -9.15 -17.31
N TYR A 108 0.80 -8.65 -17.19
CA TYR A 108 0.50 -7.21 -17.20
C TYR A 108 0.19 -6.81 -15.77
N TYR A 109 0.62 -5.61 -15.38
CA TYR A 109 0.43 -5.18 -14.00
C TYR A 109 0.26 -3.68 -13.90
N ALA A 110 -0.42 -3.25 -12.85
CA ALA A 110 -0.52 -1.85 -12.43
C ALA A 110 -0.34 -1.80 -10.92
N VAL A 111 0.15 -0.67 -10.41
CA VAL A 111 0.44 -0.51 -8.99
C VAL A 111 -0.37 0.63 -8.40
N GLU A 112 -0.68 0.49 -7.11
CA GLU A 112 -1.31 1.52 -6.30
C GLU A 112 -0.87 1.36 -4.86
N SER A 113 -1.26 2.28 -4.00
CA SER A 113 -1.00 2.15 -2.58
C SER A 113 -2.18 2.65 -1.75
N MET A 114 -2.24 2.18 -0.51
CA MET A 114 -3.26 2.58 0.46
C MET A 114 -2.67 2.62 1.86
N ASP A 115 -3.31 3.34 2.77
CA ASP A 115 -2.93 3.31 4.17
C ASP A 115 -3.50 2.08 4.89
N SER A 116 -3.13 1.91 6.16
CA SER A 116 -3.57 0.76 6.96
C SER A 116 -5.06 0.75 7.28
N SER A 117 -5.76 1.85 7.04
CA SER A 117 -7.23 1.89 7.17
C SER A 117 -7.94 1.47 5.89
N GLY A 118 -7.19 1.21 4.82
CA GLY A 118 -7.75 0.85 3.52
C GLY A 118 -8.06 2.05 2.63
N ARG A 119 -7.67 3.26 3.04
CA ARG A 119 -7.88 4.45 2.22
C ARG A 119 -6.78 4.56 1.16
N SER A 120 -7.18 4.70 -0.09
CA SER A 120 -6.26 4.87 -1.21
C SER A 120 -5.41 6.14 -1.02
N ASP A 121 -4.14 6.04 -1.43
CA ASP A 121 -3.26 7.22 -1.52
C ASP A 121 -3.55 8.05 -2.78
N GLY A 122 -4.42 7.57 -3.66
CA GLY A 122 -4.84 8.32 -4.85
C GLY A 122 -3.87 8.21 -6.02
N VAL A 123 -2.97 7.24 -6.00
CA VAL A 123 -2.01 7.03 -7.07
C VAL A 123 -2.20 5.66 -7.72
N GLU A 124 -2.15 5.63 -9.03
CA GLU A 124 -2.26 4.41 -9.81
C GLU A 124 -1.37 4.53 -11.04
N SER A 125 -0.64 3.47 -11.36
CA SER A 125 0.23 3.46 -12.53
C SER A 125 -0.54 3.06 -13.80
N PRO A 126 -0.01 3.43 -14.97
CA PRO A 126 -0.39 2.76 -16.21
C PRO A 126 -0.09 1.27 -16.14
N ILE A 127 -0.65 0.52 -17.08
CA ILE A 127 -0.37 -0.91 -17.19
C ILE A 127 0.99 -1.11 -17.83
N ASN A 128 1.82 -1.93 -17.18
CA ASN A 128 3.13 -2.34 -17.67
C ASN A 128 3.15 -3.87 -17.81
N ALA A 129 4.24 -4.41 -18.33
CA ALA A 129 4.36 -5.84 -18.55
C ALA A 129 5.75 -6.35 -18.19
N PHE A 130 5.84 -7.62 -17.83
CA PHE A 130 7.08 -8.37 -17.72
C PHE A 130 6.83 -9.81 -18.15
N THR A 131 7.90 -10.51 -18.50
CA THR A 131 7.80 -11.92 -18.88
C THR A 131 8.69 -12.74 -17.95
N THR A 132 8.12 -13.80 -17.40
CA THR A 132 8.86 -14.74 -16.52
C THR A 132 9.85 -15.56 -17.35
N ARG A 133 10.90 -16.07 -16.68
CA ARG A 133 11.95 -16.85 -17.32
C ARG A 133 11.59 -18.32 -17.47
#